data_2d8bb1554c05a45194ce8acd3fd868e8
#
_entry.id   2d8bb1554c05a45194ce8acd3fd868e8
#
_cell.length_a   1.000
_cell.length_b   1.000
_cell.length_c   1.000
_cell.angle_alpha   90.00
_cell.angle_beta   90.00
_cell.angle_gamma   90.00
#
_symmetry.space_group_name_H-M   'P 1'
#
loop_
_entity.id
_entity.type
_entity.pdbx_description
1 polymer ?
#
loop_
_entity_poly.entity_id
_entity_poly.type
_entity_poly.pdbx_seq_one_letter_code
_entity_poly.pdbx_strand_id
1 'polypeptide(L)'
;MSNSLTRRRPDAAFVVRIIGIVLFAYFFFGFMLVPCLNTLTSIFTTKNAAGETDPWAVIRFFFAGNMGRYVWNSLKLAICLVITVNVVGVSIVLLTEYFDIKGASILRLGYMTTMIYSGVALVTGYLFLYASDGILTTALVNAFPSFDPNWFSGFNAVLFTMTFACTSNHALFLRNAIR
;
A
#
# COMPACT_ATOMS: atom_id res chain seq x y z
N MET A 1 57.36 35.09 -9.72
CA MET A 1 55.94 34.92 -9.94
C MET A 1 55.44 33.90 -8.92
N SER A 2 54.86 34.42 -7.82
CA SER A 2 54.35 33.58 -6.71
C SER A 2 52.87 33.35 -6.94
N ASN A 3 52.51 32.12 -7.31
CA ASN A 3 51.09 31.70 -7.39
C ASN A 3 50.59 31.40 -5.98
N SER A 4 50.03 32.38 -5.31
CA SER A 4 49.26 32.18 -4.09
C SER A 4 47.93 31.47 -4.42
N LEU A 5 47.92 30.14 -4.30
CA LEU A 5 46.71 29.34 -4.28
C LEU A 5 45.89 29.77 -3.06
N THR A 6 44.98 30.71 -3.27
CA THR A 6 43.95 31.07 -2.29
C THR A 6 43.05 29.85 -2.09
N ARG A 7 43.29 29.10 -1.04
CA ARG A 7 42.44 27.99 -0.56
C ARG A 7 41.11 28.60 -0.13
N ARG A 8 40.15 28.65 -1.07
CA ARG A 8 38.76 29.08 -0.75
C ARG A 8 38.25 28.19 0.38
N ARG A 9 37.95 28.77 1.51
CA ARG A 9 37.25 28.07 2.60
C ARG A 9 35.86 27.64 2.04
N PRO A 10 35.46 26.38 2.26
CA PRO A 10 34.14 25.94 1.78
C PRO A 10 33.08 26.79 2.44
N ASP A 11 32.15 27.30 1.64
CA ASP A 11 31.00 28.05 2.14
C ASP A 11 30.20 27.20 3.13
N ALA A 12 29.74 27.84 4.23
CA ALA A 12 28.96 27.14 5.27
C ALA A 12 27.78 26.38 4.66
N ALA A 13 27.14 26.90 3.61
CA ALA A 13 26.09 26.22 2.87
C ALA A 13 26.53 24.93 2.18
N PHE A 14 27.79 24.89 1.69
CA PHE A 14 28.36 23.68 1.10
C PHE A 14 28.61 22.58 2.15
N VAL A 15 29.10 22.95 3.31
CA VAL A 15 29.33 22.02 4.44
C VAL A 15 28.00 21.43 4.92
N VAL A 16 26.96 22.27 5.10
CA VAL A 16 25.64 21.83 5.51
C VAL A 16 25.01 20.84 4.48
N ARG A 17 25.18 21.11 3.17
CA ARG A 17 24.72 20.16 2.13
C ARG A 17 25.43 18.82 2.22
N ILE A 18 26.76 18.81 2.40
CA ILE A 18 27.50 17.54 2.51
C ILE A 18 27.04 16.77 3.74
N ILE A 19 26.90 17.43 4.90
CA ILE A 19 26.40 16.79 6.12
C ILE A 19 25.01 16.20 5.88
N GLY A 20 24.10 16.95 5.24
CA GLY A 20 22.77 16.48 4.88
C GLY A 20 22.79 15.25 3.99
N ILE A 21 23.62 15.24 2.95
CA ILE A 21 23.78 14.10 2.03
C ILE A 21 24.34 12.88 2.78
N VAL A 22 25.36 13.06 3.61
CA VAL A 22 25.97 11.98 4.40
C VAL A 22 24.97 11.39 5.39
N LEU A 23 24.22 12.21 6.11
CA LEU A 23 23.16 11.77 7.02
C LEU A 23 22.07 11.02 6.26
N PHE A 24 21.60 11.53 5.13
CA PHE A 24 20.61 10.87 4.31
C PHE A 24 21.11 9.52 3.79
N ALA A 25 22.36 9.48 3.29
CA ALA A 25 22.97 8.24 2.83
C ALA A 25 23.10 7.22 3.98
N TYR A 26 23.54 7.63 5.16
CA TYR A 26 23.63 6.77 6.33
C TYR A 26 22.27 6.17 6.71
N PHE A 27 21.22 7.00 6.77
CA PHE A 27 19.85 6.53 7.04
C PHE A 27 19.36 5.57 5.95
N PHE A 28 19.54 5.93 4.69
CA PHE A 28 19.09 5.11 3.56
C PHE A 28 19.80 3.75 3.54
N PHE A 29 21.12 3.75 3.63
CA PHE A 29 21.89 2.51 3.64
C PHE A 29 21.66 1.68 4.90
N GLY A 30 21.68 2.31 6.10
CA GLY A 30 21.51 1.61 7.37
C GLY A 30 20.11 1.05 7.60
N PHE A 31 19.07 1.82 7.32
CA PHE A 31 17.70 1.43 7.64
C PHE A 31 16.92 0.79 6.47
N MET A 32 17.33 1.00 5.24
CA MET A 32 16.65 0.43 4.09
C MET A 32 17.47 -0.68 3.43
N LEU A 33 18.69 -0.41 3.00
CA LEU A 33 19.48 -1.41 2.27
C LEU A 33 19.99 -2.56 3.14
N VAL A 34 20.51 -2.29 4.32
CA VAL A 34 21.04 -3.35 5.19
C VAL A 34 19.98 -4.37 5.60
N PRO A 35 18.77 -4.01 6.07
CA PRO A 35 17.71 -4.98 6.36
C PRO A 35 17.27 -5.77 5.12
N CYS A 36 17.14 -5.11 3.96
CA CYS A 36 16.79 -5.79 2.70
C CYS A 36 17.87 -6.82 2.30
N LEU A 37 19.14 -6.43 2.36
CA LEU A 37 20.25 -7.34 2.04
C LEU A 37 20.34 -8.50 3.04
N ASN A 38 20.14 -8.23 4.33
CA ASN A 38 20.12 -9.28 5.35
C ASN A 38 18.96 -10.26 5.12
N THR A 39 17.78 -9.77 4.72
CA THR A 39 16.66 -10.63 4.37
C THR A 39 16.97 -11.49 3.14
N LEU A 40 17.57 -10.90 2.10
CA LEU A 40 17.99 -11.64 0.91
C LEU A 40 19.07 -12.68 1.24
N THR A 41 20.08 -12.32 2.01
CA THR A 41 21.15 -13.26 2.39
C THR A 41 20.64 -14.37 3.30
N SER A 42 19.67 -14.10 4.17
CA SER A 42 19.08 -15.12 5.05
C SER A 42 18.37 -16.22 4.25
N ILE A 43 17.84 -15.92 3.06
CA ILE A 43 17.23 -16.92 2.17
C ILE A 43 18.25 -18.00 1.79
N PHE A 44 19.49 -17.59 1.52
CA PHE A 44 20.56 -18.51 1.09
C PHE A 44 21.36 -19.12 2.24
N THR A 45 21.24 -18.55 3.44
CA THR A 45 21.97 -19.02 4.64
C THR A 45 21.07 -19.77 5.62
N THR A 46 19.82 -20.05 5.25
CA THR A 46 18.88 -20.82 6.07
C THR A 46 19.43 -22.23 6.29
N LYS A 47 19.48 -22.65 7.57
CA LYS A 47 19.94 -23.99 7.96
C LYS A 47 18.77 -24.94 8.01
N ASN A 48 19.00 -26.19 7.54
CA ASN A 48 18.05 -27.28 7.70
C ASN A 48 18.04 -27.81 9.16
N ALA A 49 17.14 -28.74 9.46
CA ALA A 49 17.06 -29.38 10.78
C ALA A 49 18.38 -30.10 11.20
N ALA A 50 19.25 -30.41 10.27
CA ALA A 50 20.57 -31.02 10.50
C ALA A 50 21.70 -29.99 10.72
N GLY A 51 21.38 -28.68 10.66
CA GLY A 51 22.35 -27.57 10.85
C GLY A 51 23.18 -27.23 9.62
N GLU A 52 22.91 -27.85 8.45
CA GLU A 52 23.60 -27.56 7.19
C GLU A 52 22.88 -26.44 6.43
N THR A 53 23.64 -25.58 5.74
CA THR A 53 23.07 -24.53 4.89
C THR A 53 22.41 -25.14 3.67
N ASP A 54 21.11 -24.92 3.52
CA ASP A 54 20.33 -25.37 2.37
C ASP A 54 19.75 -24.16 1.61
N PRO A 55 20.41 -23.70 0.55
CA PRO A 55 19.94 -22.55 -0.24
C PRO A 55 18.57 -22.76 -0.89
N TRP A 56 18.13 -23.99 -1.01
CA TRP A 56 16.85 -24.36 -1.61
C TRP A 56 15.74 -24.57 -0.58
N ALA A 57 16.05 -24.54 0.71
CA ALA A 57 15.08 -24.78 1.78
C ALA A 57 13.89 -23.81 1.69
N VAL A 58 14.15 -22.52 1.48
CA VAL A 58 13.11 -21.49 1.36
C VAL A 58 12.26 -21.72 0.12
N ILE A 59 12.88 -22.08 -1.02
CA ILE A 59 12.16 -22.36 -2.26
C ILE A 59 11.29 -23.61 -2.09
N ARG A 60 11.84 -24.68 -1.50
CA ARG A 60 11.05 -25.87 -1.17
C ARG A 60 9.89 -25.55 -0.22
N PHE A 61 10.12 -24.73 0.79
CA PHE A 61 9.07 -24.28 1.71
C PHE A 61 7.97 -23.50 0.99
N PHE A 62 8.34 -22.64 0.01
CA PHE A 62 7.38 -21.91 -0.83
C PHE A 62 6.47 -22.83 -1.64
N PHE A 63 7.02 -23.92 -2.16
CA PHE A 63 6.24 -24.89 -2.95
C PHE A 63 5.66 -26.04 -2.11
N ALA A 64 6.07 -26.18 -0.84
CA ALA A 64 5.55 -27.19 0.08
C ALA A 64 4.31 -26.66 0.83
N GLY A 65 3.31 -27.49 0.97
CA GLY A 65 2.13 -27.17 1.79
C GLY A 65 1.24 -26.05 1.20
N ASN A 66 0.74 -25.17 2.08
CA ASN A 66 -0.24 -24.15 1.73
C ASN A 66 0.36 -22.86 1.16
N MET A 67 1.69 -22.71 1.10
CA MET A 67 2.34 -21.46 0.66
C MET A 67 2.00 -21.10 -0.78
N GLY A 68 2.00 -22.06 -1.69
CA GLY A 68 1.57 -21.85 -3.08
C GLY A 68 0.14 -21.28 -3.16
N ARG A 69 -0.75 -21.71 -2.27
CA ARG A 69 -2.11 -21.21 -2.18
C ARG A 69 -2.15 -19.75 -1.72
N TYR A 70 -1.31 -19.36 -0.76
CA TYR A 70 -1.22 -17.96 -0.31
C TYR A 70 -0.66 -17.05 -1.40
N VAL A 71 0.38 -17.47 -2.11
CA VAL A 71 0.95 -16.74 -3.25
C VAL A 71 -0.11 -16.57 -4.35
N TRP A 72 -0.84 -17.63 -4.69
CA TRP A 72 -1.91 -17.58 -5.68
C TRP A 72 -3.04 -16.63 -5.27
N ASN A 73 -3.47 -16.69 -4.01
CA ASN A 73 -4.50 -15.79 -3.49
C ASN A 73 -4.04 -14.31 -3.52
N SER A 74 -2.77 -14.05 -3.20
CA SER A 74 -2.20 -12.70 -3.28
C SER A 74 -2.14 -12.19 -4.72
N LEU A 75 -1.74 -13.03 -5.67
CA LEU A 75 -1.72 -12.68 -7.08
C LEU A 75 -3.13 -12.40 -7.62
N LYS A 76 -4.08 -13.26 -7.28
CA LYS A 76 -5.49 -13.07 -7.62
C LYS A 76 -6.04 -11.77 -7.04
N LEU A 77 -5.71 -11.47 -5.77
CA LEU A 77 -6.12 -10.22 -5.12
C LEU A 77 -5.53 -9.01 -5.85
N ALA A 78 -4.24 -9.04 -6.20
CA ALA A 78 -3.58 -7.95 -6.91
C ALA A 78 -4.23 -7.68 -8.27
N ILE A 79 -4.52 -8.72 -9.06
CA ILE A 79 -5.17 -8.58 -10.37
C ILE A 79 -6.59 -8.00 -10.20
N CYS A 80 -7.39 -8.54 -9.28
CA CYS A 80 -8.73 -8.03 -9.01
C CYS A 80 -8.69 -6.58 -8.53
N LEU A 81 -7.71 -6.23 -7.67
CA LEU A 81 -7.56 -4.87 -7.16
C LEU A 81 -7.22 -3.88 -8.27
N VAL A 82 -6.31 -4.22 -9.18
CA VAL A 82 -5.99 -3.37 -10.34
C VAL A 82 -7.24 -3.09 -11.16
N ILE A 83 -8.05 -4.10 -11.43
CA ILE A 83 -9.29 -3.93 -12.21
C ILE A 83 -10.28 -3.05 -11.45
N THR A 84 -10.57 -3.36 -10.19
CA THR A 84 -11.59 -2.64 -9.41
C THR A 84 -11.20 -1.19 -9.15
N VAL A 85 -9.93 -0.91 -8.80
CA VAL A 85 -9.43 0.46 -8.58
C VAL A 85 -9.50 1.29 -9.87
N ASN A 86 -9.16 0.70 -11.03
CA ASN A 86 -9.29 1.39 -12.30
C ASN A 86 -10.76 1.70 -12.62
N VAL A 87 -11.65 0.71 -12.51
CA VAL A 87 -13.08 0.92 -12.79
C VAL A 87 -13.67 2.00 -11.88
N VAL A 88 -13.44 1.90 -10.57
CA VAL A 88 -13.99 2.87 -9.60
C VAL A 88 -13.30 4.23 -9.75
N GLY A 89 -11.99 4.29 -9.89
CA GLY A 89 -11.24 5.54 -10.02
C GLY A 89 -11.59 6.31 -11.29
N VAL A 90 -11.66 5.63 -12.44
CA VAL A 90 -12.08 6.24 -13.71
C VAL A 90 -13.53 6.73 -13.61
N SER A 91 -14.43 5.92 -13.06
CA SER A 91 -15.83 6.31 -12.87
C SER A 91 -15.97 7.58 -12.02
N ILE A 92 -15.25 7.65 -10.89
CA ILE A 92 -15.26 8.84 -10.01
C ILE A 92 -14.75 10.07 -10.75
N VAL A 93 -13.64 9.97 -11.46
CA VAL A 93 -13.05 11.11 -12.18
C VAL A 93 -13.95 11.56 -13.31
N LEU A 94 -14.53 10.65 -14.09
CA LEU A 94 -15.49 10.99 -15.13
C LEU A 94 -16.73 11.72 -14.56
N LEU A 95 -17.27 11.22 -13.46
CA LEU A 95 -18.45 11.82 -12.83
C LEU A 95 -18.15 13.19 -12.20
N THR A 96 -16.95 13.40 -11.69
CA THR A 96 -16.61 14.63 -10.95
C THR A 96 -15.95 15.72 -11.78
N GLU A 97 -15.23 15.35 -12.84
CA GLU A 97 -14.44 16.32 -13.64
C GLU A 97 -14.99 16.46 -15.08
N TYR A 98 -15.58 15.41 -15.65
CA TYR A 98 -16.07 15.46 -17.02
C TYR A 98 -17.57 15.78 -17.10
N PHE A 99 -18.40 15.09 -16.32
CA PHE A 99 -19.85 15.29 -16.36
C PHE A 99 -20.37 16.38 -15.41
N ASP A 100 -19.53 16.87 -14.51
CA ASP A 100 -19.86 17.91 -13.49
C ASP A 100 -21.26 17.73 -12.86
N ILE A 101 -21.53 16.52 -12.37
CA ILE A 101 -22.83 16.14 -11.81
C ILE A 101 -23.16 16.94 -10.55
N LYS A 102 -24.43 17.17 -10.28
CA LYS A 102 -24.90 17.73 -9.01
C LYS A 102 -24.41 16.86 -7.84
N GLY A 103 -23.55 17.39 -6.98
CA GLY A 103 -22.92 16.64 -5.88
C GLY A 103 -21.49 16.20 -6.14
N ALA A 104 -20.88 16.53 -7.29
CA ALA A 104 -19.49 16.24 -7.59
C ALA A 104 -18.52 16.69 -6.48
N SER A 105 -18.79 17.83 -5.82
CA SER A 105 -17.99 18.32 -4.69
C SER A 105 -18.04 17.39 -3.48
N ILE A 106 -19.20 16.79 -3.18
CA ILE A 106 -19.35 15.83 -2.06
C ILE A 106 -18.60 14.54 -2.38
N LEU A 107 -18.74 14.04 -3.61
CA LEU A 107 -18.04 12.86 -4.07
C LEU A 107 -16.51 13.08 -4.06
N ARG A 108 -16.06 14.26 -4.51
CA ARG A 108 -14.66 14.67 -4.47
C ARG A 108 -14.13 14.72 -3.04
N LEU A 109 -14.86 15.34 -2.13
CA LEU A 109 -14.50 15.39 -0.72
C LEU A 109 -14.42 13.97 -0.13
N GLY A 110 -15.39 13.11 -0.44
CA GLY A 110 -15.45 11.73 0.02
C GLY A 110 -14.23 10.91 -0.35
N TYR A 111 -13.80 10.91 -1.60
CA TYR A 111 -12.63 10.14 -1.98
C TYR A 111 -11.30 10.78 -1.53
N MET A 112 -11.22 12.12 -1.42
CA MET A 112 -10.02 12.79 -0.91
C MET A 112 -9.81 12.55 0.58
N THR A 113 -10.86 12.40 1.38
CA THR A 113 -10.76 12.12 2.82
C THR A 113 -10.05 10.80 3.10
N THR A 114 -10.15 9.80 2.21
CA THR A 114 -9.45 8.52 2.39
C THR A 114 -7.92 8.64 2.30
N MET A 115 -7.39 9.73 1.72
CA MET A 115 -5.95 10.01 1.72
C MET A 115 -5.43 10.51 3.09
N ILE A 116 -6.33 11.03 3.93
CA ILE A 116 -5.97 11.61 5.22
C ILE A 116 -5.94 10.53 6.31
N TYR A 117 -6.79 9.52 6.17
CA TYR A 117 -6.89 8.45 7.15
C TYR A 117 -5.76 7.41 6.98
N SER A 118 -5.24 6.93 8.09
CA SER A 118 -4.35 5.77 8.06
C SER A 118 -5.11 4.53 7.59
N GLY A 119 -4.41 3.59 6.93
CA GLY A 119 -5.03 2.35 6.48
C GLY A 119 -5.71 1.56 7.62
N VAL A 120 -5.15 1.62 8.83
CA VAL A 120 -5.73 0.98 10.02
C VAL A 120 -7.07 1.61 10.41
N ALA A 121 -7.14 2.95 10.45
CA ALA A 121 -8.39 3.65 10.78
C ALA A 121 -9.48 3.37 9.75
N LEU A 122 -9.11 3.28 8.48
CA LEU A 122 -10.02 2.97 7.38
C LEU A 122 -10.57 1.54 7.51
N VAL A 123 -9.71 0.55 7.73
CA VAL A 123 -10.13 -0.85 7.94
C VAL A 123 -11.04 -0.96 9.16
N THR A 124 -10.69 -0.32 10.28
CA THR A 124 -11.53 -0.32 11.49
C THR A 124 -12.90 0.31 11.24
N GLY A 125 -12.97 1.40 10.49
CA GLY A 125 -14.23 2.02 10.09
C GLY A 125 -15.11 1.10 9.24
N TYR A 126 -14.52 0.39 8.28
CA TYR A 126 -15.25 -0.59 7.47
C TYR A 126 -15.73 -1.78 8.31
N LEU A 127 -14.91 -2.30 9.20
CA LEU A 127 -15.34 -3.37 10.11
C LEU A 127 -16.49 -2.92 11.02
N PHE A 128 -16.42 -1.71 11.57
CA PHE A 128 -17.50 -1.16 12.40
C PHE A 128 -18.84 -1.07 11.65
N LEU A 129 -18.81 -0.80 10.34
CA LEU A 129 -20.03 -0.70 9.52
C LEU A 129 -20.50 -2.04 8.99
N TYR A 130 -19.60 -2.89 8.48
CA TYR A 130 -19.92 -4.05 7.64
C TYR A 130 -19.59 -5.41 8.25
N ALA A 131 -18.91 -5.50 9.39
CA ALA A 131 -18.68 -6.78 10.07
C ALA A 131 -20.01 -7.46 10.46
N SER A 132 -19.97 -8.69 10.88
CA SER A 132 -21.17 -9.48 11.24
C SER A 132 -22.08 -8.82 12.27
N ASP A 133 -21.51 -8.04 13.17
CA ASP A 133 -22.16 -7.23 14.21
C ASP A 133 -22.18 -5.73 13.87
N GLY A 134 -21.75 -5.36 12.65
CA GLY A 134 -21.70 -3.99 12.20
C GLY A 134 -23.08 -3.36 12.02
N ILE A 135 -23.13 -2.03 12.08
CA ILE A 135 -24.38 -1.24 12.01
C ILE A 135 -25.19 -1.58 10.76
N LEU A 136 -24.55 -1.57 9.58
CA LEU A 136 -25.21 -1.83 8.32
C LEU A 136 -25.62 -3.30 8.18
N THR A 137 -24.77 -4.24 8.60
CA THR A 137 -25.07 -5.66 8.54
C THR A 137 -26.27 -5.98 9.45
N THR A 138 -26.31 -5.44 10.66
CA THR A 138 -27.44 -5.60 11.59
C THR A 138 -28.74 -5.03 10.99
N ALA A 139 -28.67 -3.86 10.37
CA ALA A 139 -29.83 -3.27 9.70
C ALA A 139 -30.33 -4.13 8.51
N LEU A 140 -29.39 -4.68 7.72
CA LEU A 140 -29.72 -5.58 6.60
C LEU A 140 -30.34 -6.90 7.05
N VAL A 141 -29.78 -7.53 8.09
CA VAL A 141 -30.32 -8.77 8.68
C VAL A 141 -31.73 -8.54 9.23
N ASN A 142 -31.98 -7.40 9.89
CA ASN A 142 -33.30 -7.05 10.40
C ASN A 142 -34.33 -6.80 9.26
N ALA A 143 -33.87 -6.21 8.16
CA ALA A 143 -34.74 -5.97 6.99
C ALA A 143 -34.94 -7.24 6.13
N PHE A 144 -33.92 -8.09 6.07
CA PHE A 144 -33.87 -9.29 5.24
C PHE A 144 -33.34 -10.46 6.06
N PRO A 145 -34.17 -11.25 6.76
CA PRO A 145 -33.74 -12.33 7.64
C PRO A 145 -32.92 -13.45 6.98
N SER A 146 -32.96 -13.53 5.64
CA SER A 146 -32.15 -14.49 4.85
C SER A 146 -30.78 -13.96 4.48
N PHE A 147 -30.41 -12.74 4.90
CA PHE A 147 -29.11 -12.14 4.57
C PHE A 147 -28.01 -12.76 5.44
N ASP A 148 -26.91 -13.17 4.80
CA ASP A 148 -25.75 -13.75 5.51
C ASP A 148 -25.00 -12.65 6.28
N PRO A 149 -24.94 -12.68 7.61
CA PRO A 149 -24.21 -11.69 8.41
C PRO A 149 -22.69 -11.70 8.16
N ASN A 150 -22.13 -12.80 7.61
CA ASN A 150 -20.71 -12.93 7.35
C ASN A 150 -20.32 -12.51 5.92
N TRP A 151 -21.19 -11.81 5.20
CA TRP A 151 -20.95 -11.38 3.81
C TRP A 151 -19.67 -10.55 3.63
N PHE A 152 -19.31 -9.73 4.64
CA PHE A 152 -18.12 -8.90 4.63
C PHE A 152 -16.96 -9.60 5.35
N SER A 153 -16.45 -10.67 4.72
CA SER A 153 -15.36 -11.47 5.27
C SER A 153 -14.39 -11.95 4.19
N GLY A 154 -13.20 -12.37 4.61
CA GLY A 154 -12.21 -12.99 3.76
C GLY A 154 -11.75 -12.13 2.58
N PHE A 155 -11.65 -12.75 1.40
CA PHE A 155 -11.15 -12.12 0.18
C PHE A 155 -11.98 -10.88 -0.25
N ASN A 156 -13.31 -10.95 -0.16
CA ASN A 156 -14.20 -9.89 -0.59
C ASN A 156 -14.07 -8.64 0.28
N ALA A 157 -13.96 -8.80 1.60
CA ALA A 157 -13.77 -7.69 2.52
C ALA A 157 -12.44 -6.97 2.28
N VAL A 158 -11.35 -7.73 2.05
CA VAL A 158 -10.04 -7.16 1.74
C VAL A 158 -10.07 -6.44 0.41
N LEU A 159 -10.64 -7.05 -0.64
CA LEU A 159 -10.76 -6.44 -1.97
C LEU A 159 -11.56 -5.14 -1.91
N PHE A 160 -12.70 -5.14 -1.24
CA PHE A 160 -13.55 -3.96 -1.08
C PHE A 160 -12.80 -2.82 -0.37
N THR A 161 -12.25 -3.11 0.80
CA THR A 161 -11.54 -2.10 1.60
C THR A 161 -10.34 -1.53 0.85
N MET A 162 -9.52 -2.39 0.23
CA MET A 162 -8.34 -1.97 -0.54
C MET A 162 -8.72 -1.20 -1.81
N THR A 163 -9.83 -1.56 -2.47
CA THR A 163 -10.31 -0.81 -3.64
C THR A 163 -10.55 0.65 -3.27
N PHE A 164 -11.29 0.92 -2.22
CA PHE A 164 -11.58 2.30 -1.80
C PHE A 164 -10.34 3.01 -1.25
N ALA A 165 -9.48 2.32 -0.51
CA ALA A 165 -8.23 2.88 -0.03
C ALA A 165 -7.30 3.34 -1.16
N CYS A 166 -7.18 2.55 -2.23
CA CYS A 166 -6.29 2.83 -3.36
C CYS A 166 -6.91 3.78 -4.39
N THR A 167 -8.24 3.83 -4.47
CA THR A 167 -8.96 4.65 -5.47
C THR A 167 -8.61 6.13 -5.36
N SER A 168 -8.39 6.66 -4.17
CA SER A 168 -8.08 8.07 -3.96
C SER A 168 -6.79 8.50 -4.64
N ASN A 169 -5.72 7.73 -4.47
CA ASN A 169 -4.45 7.98 -5.14
C ASN A 169 -4.60 7.88 -6.65
N HIS A 170 -5.29 6.82 -7.13
CA HIS A 170 -5.52 6.60 -8.54
C HIS A 170 -6.34 7.73 -9.17
N ALA A 171 -7.44 8.15 -8.53
CA ALA A 171 -8.27 9.26 -8.99
C ALA A 171 -7.50 10.59 -9.03
N LEU A 172 -6.59 10.85 -8.07
CA LEU A 172 -5.74 12.02 -8.08
C LEU A 172 -4.79 12.05 -9.29
N PHE A 173 -4.16 10.91 -9.61
CA PHE A 173 -3.30 10.79 -10.79
C PHE A 173 -4.09 11.00 -12.10
N LEU A 174 -5.24 10.36 -12.23
CA LEU A 174 -6.10 10.53 -13.41
C LEU A 174 -6.57 11.97 -13.58
N ARG A 175 -6.99 12.62 -12.51
CA ARG A 175 -7.39 14.03 -12.52
C ARG A 175 -6.27 14.95 -13.02
N ASN A 176 -5.05 14.71 -12.56
CA ASN A 176 -3.89 15.50 -13.00
C ASN A 176 -3.52 15.25 -14.45
N ALA A 177 -3.84 14.08 -14.99
CA ALA A 177 -3.59 13.74 -16.40
C ALA A 177 -4.63 14.35 -17.37
N ILE A 178 -5.85 14.64 -16.87
CA ILE A 178 -6.95 15.20 -17.69
C ILE A 178 -6.93 16.74 -17.71
N ARG A 179 -6.31 17.37 -16.74
CA ARG A 179 -6.13 18.84 -16.68
C ARG A 179 -4.92 19.32 -17.46
#